data_bce2a5ca87c1a72571ce5b8466a2a4a8
#
_entry.id   bce2a5ca87c1a72571ce5b8466a2a4a8
#
_cell.length_a   1.000
_cell.length_b   1.000
_cell.length_c   1.000
_cell.angle_alpha   90.00
_cell.angle_beta   90.00
_cell.angle_gamma   90.00
#
_symmetry.space_group_name_H-M   'P 1'
#
loop_
_entity.id
_entity.type
_entity.pdbx_description
1 polymer ?
#
loop_
_entity_poly.entity_id
_entity_poly.type
_entity_poly.pdbx_seq_one_letter_code
_entity_poly.pdbx_strand_id
1 'polypeptide(L)'
;MNYLTYPLKVMNITQGYNDNYTHKRHSEGNLKDYPIDDACGSGNNSYFYCPCDEMVVKKVYGVGLRASNTVWLESTTPVITPTFTDYITIMIVHPKDKDLKNVYVGRKYQRNEALFPKGADGFATGPHFHITLGRGKMSGSGWAKNNLGLWILKTTGYNIKPEHGMFIDKNFTTIKNTRNIEFLSLNDEEKEEDNIFYTTANLNIRYGPGANYRFVNLLHKDTQIKIESITNGWAKINDKEYVASAYLTKTKPKFFYLSKITTAALLNVRNKPNGNVILYKIPKKTTVSVMKNENNWTQIYNNRWVYSKYLN
;
A
#
# COMPACT_ATOMS: atom_id res chain seq x y z
N MET A 1 14.29 -3.90 6.86
CA MET A 1 13.53 -3.37 5.70
C MET A 1 12.86 -2.06 6.13
N ASN A 2 12.87 -1.03 5.26
CA ASN A 2 12.30 0.29 5.58
C ASN A 2 10.79 0.32 5.30
N TYR A 3 9.99 -0.24 6.22
CA TYR A 3 8.52 -0.21 6.13
C TYR A 3 7.98 1.14 6.62
N LEU A 4 6.89 1.62 6.01
CA LEU A 4 6.10 2.70 6.57
C LEU A 4 5.04 2.12 7.52
N THR A 5 5.15 2.46 8.81
CA THR A 5 4.23 1.98 9.84
C THR A 5 3.30 3.09 10.33
N TYR A 6 2.22 2.73 11.01
CA TYR A 6 1.34 3.71 11.63
C TYR A 6 2.09 4.53 12.69
N PRO A 7 1.97 5.87 12.68
CA PRO A 7 2.86 6.76 13.44
C PRO A 7 2.49 6.94 14.93
N LEU A 8 1.44 6.30 15.42
CA LEU A 8 0.92 6.53 16.77
C LEU A 8 0.92 5.24 17.60
N LYS A 9 1.28 5.35 18.89
CA LYS A 9 1.26 4.21 19.82
C LYS A 9 -0.14 3.68 20.13
N VAL A 10 -1.16 4.52 19.96
CA VAL A 10 -2.56 4.13 20.09
C VAL A 10 -3.30 4.64 18.86
N MET A 11 -3.83 3.74 18.05
CA MET A 11 -4.72 4.05 16.95
C MET A 11 -6.14 4.22 17.48
N ASN A 12 -6.66 5.44 17.42
CA ASN A 12 -8.03 5.76 17.80
C ASN A 12 -8.58 6.75 16.78
N ILE A 13 -8.85 6.26 15.56
CA ILE A 13 -9.38 7.06 14.46
C ILE A 13 -10.80 7.49 14.84
N THR A 14 -10.99 8.80 14.99
CA THR A 14 -12.26 9.42 15.33
C THR A 14 -13.03 9.86 14.08
N GLN A 15 -12.29 10.09 12.98
CA GLN A 15 -12.86 10.44 11.68
C GLN A 15 -12.01 9.83 10.55
N GLY A 16 -12.64 9.03 9.71
CA GLY A 16 -12.04 8.46 8.50
C GLY A 16 -12.29 9.36 7.27
N TYR A 17 -11.59 9.11 6.18
CA TYR A 17 -11.69 9.89 4.94
C TYR A 17 -13.05 9.80 4.25
N ASN A 18 -13.91 8.83 4.62
CA ASN A 18 -15.26 8.66 4.07
C ASN A 18 -16.39 9.09 5.05
N ASP A 19 -16.06 9.49 6.28
CA ASP A 19 -17.03 9.54 7.37
C ASP A 19 -18.00 10.69 7.32
N ASN A 20 -17.59 11.90 7.12
CA ASN A 20 -18.49 13.03 7.17
C ASN A 20 -18.26 14.01 6.01
N TYR A 21 -19.07 15.05 6.00
CA TYR A 21 -19.03 16.05 4.95
C TYR A 21 -17.63 16.66 4.75
N THR A 22 -16.86 16.91 5.82
CA THR A 22 -15.54 17.54 5.71
C THR A 22 -14.50 16.64 5.07
N HIS A 23 -14.28 15.44 5.62
CA HIS A 23 -13.29 14.50 5.09
C HIS A 23 -13.71 13.91 3.74
N LYS A 24 -14.98 13.56 3.57
CA LYS A 24 -15.50 13.04 2.30
C LYS A 24 -15.24 13.98 1.13
N ARG A 25 -15.40 15.30 1.32
CA ARG A 25 -15.11 16.30 0.30
C ARG A 25 -13.65 16.31 -0.16
N HIS A 26 -12.70 15.90 0.68
CA HIS A 26 -11.30 15.76 0.27
C HIS A 26 -11.12 14.69 -0.81
N SER A 27 -11.94 13.65 -0.82
CA SER A 27 -11.89 12.57 -1.81
C SER A 27 -12.75 12.81 -3.07
N GLU A 28 -13.61 13.86 -3.06
CA GLU A 28 -14.57 14.15 -4.16
C GLU A 28 -14.06 15.17 -5.18
N GLY A 29 -13.07 16.01 -4.84
CA GLY A 29 -12.55 17.05 -5.74
C GLY A 29 -11.72 16.52 -6.90
N ASN A 30 -11.33 17.45 -7.81
CA ASN A 30 -10.42 17.16 -8.92
C ASN A 30 -9.00 16.79 -8.46
N LEU A 31 -8.58 17.26 -7.28
CA LEU A 31 -7.43 16.79 -6.52
C LEU A 31 -7.98 16.09 -5.28
N LYS A 32 -7.59 14.85 -5.08
CA LYS A 32 -8.12 14.00 -4.02
C LYS A 32 -7.14 13.86 -2.87
N ASP A 33 -7.68 13.74 -1.67
CA ASP A 33 -6.95 13.48 -0.45
C ASP A 33 -7.76 12.51 0.42
N TYR A 34 -7.09 11.82 1.36
CA TYR A 34 -7.72 10.80 2.18
C TYR A 34 -7.31 10.96 3.65
N PRO A 35 -7.69 12.10 4.28
CA PRO A 35 -7.30 12.38 5.65
C PRO A 35 -7.97 11.45 6.66
N ILE A 36 -7.26 11.21 7.76
CA ILE A 36 -7.82 10.64 8.98
C ILE A 36 -7.55 11.56 10.15
N ASP A 37 -8.51 11.65 11.08
CA ASP A 37 -8.32 12.26 12.38
C ASP A 37 -8.14 11.16 13.42
N ASP A 38 -7.04 11.20 14.16
CA ASP A 38 -6.75 10.24 15.23
C ASP A 38 -6.53 10.98 16.56
N ALA A 39 -7.42 10.70 17.51
CA ALA A 39 -7.34 11.27 18.86
C ALA A 39 -6.35 10.55 19.77
N CYS A 40 -5.72 9.46 19.32
CA CYS A 40 -4.71 8.65 20.00
C CYS A 40 -4.85 8.57 21.53
N GLY A 41 -3.78 8.23 22.23
CA GLY A 41 -3.75 8.15 23.71
C GLY A 41 -3.42 9.47 24.41
N SER A 42 -3.02 9.39 25.67
CA SER A 42 -2.54 10.50 26.51
C SER A 42 -1.11 10.26 26.97
N GLY A 43 -0.45 11.26 27.53
CA GLY A 43 0.94 11.19 27.95
C GLY A 43 1.87 10.82 26.79
N ASN A 44 2.75 9.86 26.97
CA ASN A 44 3.65 9.38 25.90
C ASN A 44 2.92 8.74 24.72
N ASN A 45 1.64 8.39 24.85
CA ASN A 45 0.82 7.86 23.77
C ASN A 45 0.12 8.97 22.94
N SER A 46 0.41 10.24 23.23
CA SER A 46 -0.16 11.39 22.52
C SER A 46 0.78 11.99 21.46
N TYR A 47 1.95 11.38 21.21
CA TYR A 47 2.95 11.87 20.26
C TYR A 47 2.78 11.25 18.88
N PHE A 48 3.15 12.03 17.86
CA PHE A 48 3.48 11.53 16.53
C PHE A 48 4.92 11.01 16.53
N TYR A 49 5.12 9.81 16.04
CA TYR A 49 6.43 9.15 15.96
C TYR A 49 6.85 8.97 14.50
N CYS A 50 8.16 9.01 14.25
CA CYS A 50 8.69 8.75 12.92
C CYS A 50 8.33 7.32 12.45
N PRO A 51 7.56 7.19 11.34
CA PRO A 51 6.97 5.90 10.96
C PRO A 51 7.85 5.01 10.08
N CYS A 52 9.07 5.46 9.73
CA CYS A 52 10.01 4.72 8.89
C CYS A 52 11.44 4.95 9.37
N ASP A 53 12.45 4.39 8.69
CA ASP A 53 13.84 4.44 9.17
C ASP A 53 14.32 5.87 9.39
N GLU A 54 14.03 6.81 8.46
CA GLU A 54 14.32 8.22 8.63
C GLU A 54 13.35 9.11 7.85
N MET A 55 12.85 10.18 8.48
CA MET A 55 12.13 11.27 7.82
C MET A 55 12.77 12.62 8.08
N VAL A 56 12.63 13.52 7.11
CA VAL A 56 13.07 14.91 7.21
C VAL A 56 11.89 15.86 7.18
N VAL A 57 11.93 16.90 8.02
CA VAL A 57 10.95 18.00 7.99
C VAL A 57 11.19 18.84 6.73
N LYS A 58 10.21 18.90 5.84
CA LYS A 58 10.26 19.68 4.59
C LYS A 58 9.64 21.06 4.74
N LYS A 59 8.65 21.21 5.62
CA LYS A 59 7.96 22.46 5.85
C LYS A 59 7.29 22.46 7.22
N VAL A 60 7.26 23.64 7.84
CA VAL A 60 6.41 23.96 9.00
C VAL A 60 5.65 25.23 8.65
N TYR A 61 4.34 25.26 8.91
CA TYR A 61 3.48 26.40 8.61
C TYR A 61 2.49 26.64 9.78
N GLY A 62 2.11 27.87 9.95
CA GLY A 62 1.06 28.25 10.89
C GLY A 62 1.58 28.79 12.23
N VAL A 63 2.82 28.45 12.63
CA VAL A 63 3.39 28.85 13.94
C VAL A 63 3.35 30.36 14.10
N GLY A 64 2.72 30.82 15.20
CA GLY A 64 2.52 32.24 15.46
C GLY A 64 1.43 32.90 14.61
N LEU A 65 0.81 32.19 13.70
CA LEU A 65 -0.31 32.65 12.89
C LEU A 65 -1.62 32.10 13.47
N ARG A 66 -2.75 32.83 13.31
CA ARG A 66 -4.08 32.30 13.65
C ARG A 66 -4.56 31.31 12.57
N ALA A 67 -3.77 30.28 12.31
CA ALA A 67 -4.04 29.25 11.30
C ALA A 67 -3.74 27.87 11.87
N SER A 68 -4.22 26.81 11.24
CA SER A 68 -3.89 25.45 11.67
C SER A 68 -2.41 25.18 11.42
N ASN A 69 -1.65 24.93 12.49
CA ASN A 69 -0.27 24.50 12.37
C ASN A 69 -0.17 23.22 11.57
N THR A 70 0.78 23.16 10.66
CA THR A 70 0.96 22.06 9.74
C THR A 70 2.43 21.72 9.56
N VAL A 71 2.77 20.44 9.61
CA VAL A 71 4.12 19.91 9.41
C VAL A 71 4.11 18.93 8.24
N TRP A 72 5.08 19.07 7.33
CA TRP A 72 5.33 18.11 6.24
C TRP A 72 6.59 17.34 6.53
N LEU A 73 6.47 16.03 6.57
CA LEU A 73 7.56 15.07 6.68
C LEU A 73 7.73 14.33 5.36
N GLU A 74 8.98 14.10 4.97
CA GLU A 74 9.31 13.32 3.76
C GLU A 74 10.31 12.23 4.12
N SER A 75 10.10 11.00 3.65
CA SER A 75 11.06 9.92 3.84
C SER A 75 12.37 10.22 3.09
N THR A 76 13.52 9.98 3.72
CA THR A 76 14.84 10.25 3.09
C THR A 76 15.22 9.18 2.08
N THR A 77 14.65 8.00 2.18
CA THR A 77 14.78 6.87 1.24
C THR A 77 13.40 6.30 0.90
N PRO A 78 13.26 5.54 -0.19
CA PRO A 78 12.02 4.85 -0.47
C PRO A 78 11.59 3.92 0.67
N VAL A 79 10.31 3.89 0.98
CA VAL A 79 9.69 3.05 2.00
C VAL A 79 8.83 1.97 1.35
N ILE A 80 8.72 0.83 2.02
CA ILE A 80 7.82 -0.26 1.66
C ILE A 80 6.46 0.01 2.30
N THR A 81 5.42 0.05 1.49
CA THR A 81 4.02 0.20 1.92
C THR A 81 3.21 -1.05 1.55
N PRO A 82 1.97 -1.21 2.00
CA PRO A 82 1.11 -2.31 1.56
C PRO A 82 0.95 -2.46 0.04
N THR A 83 1.09 -1.38 -0.74
CA THR A 83 0.74 -1.39 -2.17
C THR A 83 1.86 -1.00 -3.13
N PHE A 84 2.97 -0.41 -2.63
CA PHE A 84 4.11 0.02 -3.46
C PHE A 84 5.38 0.24 -2.62
N THR A 85 6.50 0.48 -3.30
CA THR A 85 7.74 0.99 -2.70
C THR A 85 8.11 2.30 -3.38
N ASP A 86 8.15 3.42 -2.61
CA ASP A 86 8.48 4.77 -3.12
C ASP A 86 8.77 5.71 -1.96
N TYR A 87 9.17 6.97 -2.26
CA TYR A 87 9.17 8.06 -1.29
C TYR A 87 7.75 8.35 -0.81
N ILE A 88 7.63 8.80 0.45
CA ILE A 88 6.38 9.21 1.07
C ILE A 88 6.52 10.60 1.65
N THR A 89 5.48 11.41 1.47
CA THR A 89 5.26 12.67 2.19
C THR A 89 4.04 12.53 3.09
N ILE A 90 4.18 12.94 4.36
CA ILE A 90 3.08 12.99 5.34
C ILE A 90 2.82 14.45 5.69
N MET A 91 1.58 14.88 5.64
CA MET A 91 1.12 16.17 6.14
C MET A 91 0.34 15.94 7.44
N ILE A 92 0.74 16.65 8.50
CA ILE A 92 0.16 16.53 9.84
C ILE A 92 -0.29 17.90 10.28
N VAL A 93 -1.57 18.00 10.68
CA VAL A 93 -2.20 19.28 11.07
C VAL A 93 -2.57 19.28 12.56
N HIS A 94 -2.69 20.47 13.12
CA HIS A 94 -3.14 20.80 14.48
C HIS A 94 -2.12 20.72 15.63
N PRO A 95 -0.79 20.44 15.46
CA PRO A 95 0.12 20.56 16.59
C PRO A 95 0.12 21.99 17.14
N LYS A 96 0.40 22.15 18.45
CA LYS A 96 0.41 23.49 19.10
C LYS A 96 1.76 24.19 18.84
N ASP A 97 1.74 25.51 18.74
CA ASP A 97 2.96 26.36 18.58
C ASP A 97 4.05 25.99 19.56
N LYS A 98 3.72 25.85 20.86
CA LYS A 98 4.69 25.53 21.90
C LYS A 98 5.40 24.19 21.69
N ASP A 99 4.75 23.24 21.01
CA ASP A 99 5.22 21.88 20.80
C ASP A 99 6.09 21.78 19.52
N LEU A 100 6.08 22.83 18.68
CA LEU A 100 6.86 22.92 17.44
C LEU A 100 8.22 23.63 17.58
N LYS A 101 8.61 24.07 18.78
CA LYS A 101 9.87 24.82 19.00
C LYS A 101 11.11 24.10 18.49
N ASN A 102 11.10 22.77 18.52
CA ASN A 102 12.19 21.93 18.05
C ASN A 102 11.90 21.25 16.70
N VAL A 103 10.85 21.66 15.98
CA VAL A 103 10.50 21.13 14.67
C VAL A 103 10.82 22.19 13.62
N TYR A 104 11.88 21.98 12.85
CA TYR A 104 12.35 22.95 11.86
C TYR A 104 12.73 22.25 10.56
N VAL A 105 12.67 22.97 9.46
CA VAL A 105 13.01 22.47 8.12
C VAL A 105 14.43 21.91 8.09
N GLY A 106 14.58 20.69 7.59
CA GLY A 106 15.84 19.96 7.55
C GLY A 106 16.11 19.07 8.77
N ARG A 107 15.36 19.22 9.87
CA ARG A 107 15.48 18.28 11.00
C ARG A 107 15.08 16.88 10.56
N LYS A 108 15.91 15.91 10.94
CA LYS A 108 15.69 14.49 10.70
C LYS A 108 15.24 13.79 11.97
N TYR A 109 14.39 12.80 11.80
CA TYR A 109 13.90 11.93 12.86
C TYR A 109 14.09 10.47 12.46
N GLN A 110 14.55 9.66 13.39
CA GLN A 110 14.73 8.22 13.20
C GLN A 110 13.46 7.45 13.59
N ARG A 111 13.34 6.22 13.10
CA ARG A 111 12.20 5.34 13.41
C ARG A 111 11.88 5.35 14.90
N ASN A 112 10.59 5.51 15.21
CA ASN A 112 10.06 5.56 16.57
C ASN A 112 10.56 6.73 17.44
N GLU A 113 11.28 7.70 16.88
CA GLU A 113 11.58 8.97 17.56
C GLU A 113 10.29 9.80 17.65
N ALA A 114 10.02 10.35 18.84
CA ALA A 114 8.86 11.23 19.07
C ALA A 114 9.11 12.63 18.48
N LEU A 115 8.13 13.14 17.74
CA LEU A 115 8.21 14.47 17.13
C LEU A 115 7.54 15.54 18.00
N PHE A 116 6.21 15.45 18.12
CA PHE A 116 5.39 16.39 18.86
C PHE A 116 4.08 15.71 19.29
N PRO A 117 3.43 16.20 20.37
CA PRO A 117 2.14 15.67 20.81
C PRO A 117 1.00 16.19 19.93
N LYS A 118 -0.15 15.51 20.00
CA LYS A 118 -1.39 15.97 19.37
C LYS A 118 -1.79 17.34 19.88
N GLY A 119 -2.37 18.15 19.01
CA GLY A 119 -2.84 19.48 19.31
C GLY A 119 -4.29 19.72 18.86
N ALA A 120 -4.73 20.96 19.01
CA ALA A 120 -6.03 21.41 18.58
C ALA A 120 -5.95 22.84 18.02
N ASP A 121 -4.82 23.20 17.40
CA ASP A 121 -4.66 24.53 16.81
C ASP A 121 -5.43 24.63 15.49
N GLY A 122 -6.10 25.76 15.28
CA GLY A 122 -6.95 26.01 14.11
C GLY A 122 -8.34 25.39 14.24
N PHE A 123 -8.87 24.85 13.14
CA PHE A 123 -10.20 24.25 13.08
C PHE A 123 -10.20 22.82 13.65
N ALA A 124 -10.26 22.69 14.97
CA ALA A 124 -10.31 21.41 15.66
C ALA A 124 -11.30 21.44 16.81
N THR A 125 -12.11 20.41 16.97
CA THR A 125 -13.09 20.26 18.08
C THR A 125 -12.45 19.71 19.35
N GLY A 126 -11.25 19.18 19.26
CA GLY A 126 -10.48 18.63 20.38
C GLY A 126 -9.09 18.16 19.91
N PRO A 127 -8.20 17.78 20.84
CA PRO A 127 -6.85 17.39 20.48
C PRO A 127 -6.80 16.09 19.68
N HIS A 128 -6.28 16.16 18.44
CA HIS A 128 -6.08 15.03 17.54
C HIS A 128 -4.93 15.30 16.55
N PHE A 129 -4.55 14.32 15.77
CA PHE A 129 -3.76 14.46 14.57
C PHE A 129 -4.67 14.36 13.36
N HIS A 130 -4.65 15.35 12.48
CA HIS A 130 -5.15 15.22 11.12
C HIS A 130 -3.99 14.80 10.24
N ILE A 131 -4.06 13.61 9.64
CA ILE A 131 -2.96 12.96 8.94
C ILE A 131 -3.37 12.69 7.49
N THR A 132 -2.53 13.14 6.56
CA THR A 132 -2.66 12.85 5.13
C THR A 132 -1.37 12.29 4.56
N LEU A 133 -1.49 11.34 3.66
CA LEU A 133 -0.37 10.63 3.02
C LEU A 133 -0.35 10.89 1.52
N GLY A 134 0.85 11.15 0.99
CA GLY A 134 1.10 11.26 -0.44
C GLY A 134 2.29 10.41 -0.88
N ARG A 135 2.13 9.64 -1.95
CA ARG A 135 3.22 8.97 -2.65
C ARG A 135 4.12 10.01 -3.30
N GLY A 136 5.43 9.81 -3.22
CA GLY A 136 6.44 10.70 -3.77
C GLY A 136 6.89 11.79 -2.80
N LYS A 137 7.75 12.67 -3.28
CA LYS A 137 8.32 13.79 -2.53
C LYS A 137 7.38 14.99 -2.49
N MET A 138 7.53 15.85 -1.49
CA MET A 138 6.78 17.10 -1.42
C MET A 138 7.02 17.95 -2.68
N SER A 139 5.96 18.50 -3.27
CA SER A 139 6.03 19.28 -4.51
C SER A 139 5.54 20.72 -4.31
N GLY A 140 6.32 21.68 -4.79
CA GLY A 140 6.01 23.10 -4.70
C GLY A 140 5.83 23.56 -3.25
N SER A 141 4.68 24.18 -2.94
CA SER A 141 4.35 24.64 -1.59
C SER A 141 3.93 23.53 -0.62
N GLY A 142 3.86 22.27 -1.06
CA GLY A 142 3.41 21.12 -0.27
C GLY A 142 1.90 20.94 -0.22
N TRP A 143 1.13 21.86 -0.81
CA TRP A 143 -0.32 21.80 -0.93
C TRP A 143 -0.84 22.49 -2.20
N ALA A 144 -2.09 22.18 -2.58
CA ALA A 144 -2.84 22.87 -3.62
C ALA A 144 -4.31 22.93 -3.21
N LYS A 145 -5.06 23.91 -3.72
CA LYS A 145 -6.52 23.92 -3.58
C LYS A 145 -7.16 23.05 -4.66
N ASN A 146 -8.12 22.21 -4.27
CA ASN A 146 -8.99 21.54 -5.22
C ASN A 146 -10.15 22.46 -5.66
N ASN A 147 -10.95 22.00 -6.63
CA ASN A 147 -12.12 22.77 -7.12
C ASN A 147 -13.23 22.97 -6.08
N LEU A 148 -13.17 22.30 -4.94
CA LEU A 148 -14.08 22.50 -3.80
C LEU A 148 -13.51 23.48 -2.76
N GLY A 149 -12.36 24.11 -3.05
CA GLY A 149 -11.70 25.09 -2.20
C GLY A 149 -10.90 24.52 -1.02
N LEU A 150 -10.73 23.19 -0.96
CA LEU A 150 -10.00 22.52 0.12
C LEU A 150 -8.49 22.46 -0.18
N TRP A 151 -7.70 22.59 0.88
CA TRP A 151 -6.25 22.41 0.79
C TRP A 151 -5.90 20.93 0.84
N ILE A 152 -5.25 20.46 -0.22
CA ILE A 152 -4.91 19.06 -0.48
C ILE A 152 -3.39 18.91 -0.47
N LEU A 153 -2.85 17.88 0.16
CA LEU A 153 -1.42 17.55 0.09
C LEU A 153 -0.96 17.44 -1.36
N LYS A 154 0.19 18.05 -1.68
CA LYS A 154 0.78 18.04 -3.02
C LYS A 154 2.15 17.36 -3.00
N THR A 155 2.29 16.27 -3.76
CA THR A 155 3.54 15.52 -3.95
C THR A 155 3.87 15.40 -5.44
N THR A 156 5.00 14.81 -5.76
CA THR A 156 5.40 14.45 -7.13
C THR A 156 4.59 13.28 -7.69
N GLY A 157 3.86 12.55 -6.84
CA GLY A 157 2.96 11.45 -7.19
C GLY A 157 1.49 11.80 -6.95
N TYR A 158 0.84 11.03 -6.11
CA TYR A 158 -0.59 11.18 -5.78
C TYR A 158 -0.86 10.85 -4.31
N ASN A 159 -1.98 11.35 -3.78
CA ASN A 159 -2.38 11.06 -2.40
C ASN A 159 -2.99 9.66 -2.30
N ILE A 160 -2.76 9.02 -1.18
CA ILE A 160 -3.08 7.61 -0.94
C ILE A 160 -3.92 7.43 0.31
N LYS A 161 -4.75 6.39 0.29
CA LYS A 161 -5.51 5.99 1.46
C LYS A 161 -4.58 5.48 2.55
N PRO A 162 -4.88 5.71 3.83
CA PRO A 162 -4.01 5.29 4.94
C PRO A 162 -3.66 3.81 4.92
N GLU A 163 -4.62 2.93 4.65
CA GLU A 163 -4.44 1.47 4.58
C GLU A 163 -3.59 1.00 3.39
N HIS A 164 -3.47 1.81 2.35
CA HIS A 164 -2.58 1.55 1.21
C HIS A 164 -1.16 2.05 1.44
N GLY A 165 -0.99 2.96 2.39
CA GLY A 165 0.28 3.61 2.69
C GLY A 165 0.99 3.07 3.93
N MET A 166 0.28 2.60 4.94
CA MET A 166 0.86 2.23 6.24
C MET A 166 0.50 0.81 6.67
N PHE A 167 1.50 0.11 7.22
CA PHE A 167 1.28 -1.11 8.00
C PHE A 167 1.01 -0.78 9.46
N ILE A 168 0.35 -1.67 10.19
CA ILE A 168 0.32 -1.67 11.64
C ILE A 168 1.49 -2.51 12.16
N ASP A 169 2.35 -1.92 12.97
CA ASP A 169 3.27 -2.66 13.84
C ASP A 169 2.58 -2.91 15.19
N LYS A 170 2.07 -4.10 15.42
CA LYS A 170 1.35 -4.45 16.67
C LYS A 170 2.23 -4.41 17.93
N ASN A 171 3.58 -4.45 17.77
CA ASN A 171 4.50 -4.24 18.88
C ASN A 171 4.63 -2.76 19.26
N PHE A 172 4.27 -1.86 18.35
CA PHE A 172 4.32 -0.42 18.57
C PHE A 172 2.93 0.21 18.77
N THR A 173 1.94 -0.21 17.96
CA THR A 173 0.60 0.40 17.90
C THR A 173 -0.47 -0.51 18.52
N THR A 174 -1.13 -0.01 19.57
CA THR A 174 -2.35 -0.62 20.11
C THR A 174 -3.57 -0.09 19.36
N ILE A 175 -4.39 -0.98 18.81
CA ILE A 175 -5.60 -0.62 18.06
C ILE A 175 -6.78 -0.47 19.02
N LYS A 176 -7.38 0.71 19.06
CA LYS A 176 -8.67 0.98 19.74
C LYS A 176 -9.82 1.11 18.76
N ASN A 177 -9.62 1.88 17.70
CA ASN A 177 -10.65 2.15 16.70
C ASN A 177 -10.01 2.44 15.34
N THR A 178 -10.36 1.68 14.31
CA THR A 178 -9.90 1.87 12.94
C THR A 178 -10.93 2.59 12.06
N ARG A 179 -12.13 2.87 12.56
CA ARG A 179 -13.28 3.40 11.77
C ARG A 179 -13.57 2.54 10.53
N ASN A 180 -13.49 1.21 10.67
CA ASN A 180 -13.66 0.24 9.60
C ASN A 180 -12.66 0.35 8.44
N ILE A 181 -11.50 0.98 8.68
CA ILE A 181 -10.39 0.98 7.74
C ILE A 181 -9.56 -0.30 8.01
N GLU A 182 -9.33 -1.10 6.99
CA GLU A 182 -8.63 -2.39 7.09
C GLU A 182 -7.14 -2.21 6.78
N PHE A 183 -6.32 -2.12 7.83
CA PHE A 183 -4.87 -2.04 7.72
C PHE A 183 -4.23 -3.42 7.72
N LEU A 184 -3.19 -3.61 6.92
CA LEU A 184 -2.31 -4.77 7.03
C LEU A 184 -1.34 -4.58 8.20
N SER A 185 -1.08 -5.66 8.95
CA SER A 185 -0.08 -5.65 10.03
C SER A 185 1.25 -6.21 9.57
N LEU A 186 2.36 -5.62 10.07
CA LEU A 186 3.71 -6.19 9.91
C LEU A 186 3.91 -7.47 10.73
N ASN A 187 3.20 -7.56 11.87
CA ASN A 187 3.35 -8.59 12.87
C ASN A 187 2.19 -9.59 12.85
N ASP A 188 1.25 -9.45 11.97
CA ASP A 188 0.60 -10.62 11.46
C ASP A 188 1.77 -11.33 10.79
N GLU A 189 2.44 -12.23 11.55
CA GLU A 189 3.04 -13.37 10.90
C GLU A 189 1.99 -13.69 9.84
N GLU A 190 2.32 -13.47 8.52
CA GLU A 190 1.71 -14.32 7.56
C GLU A 190 1.85 -15.66 8.27
N LYS A 191 0.76 -16.24 8.84
CA LYS A 191 0.69 -17.67 8.97
C LYS A 191 1.16 -18.04 7.61
N GLU A 192 2.47 -18.42 7.46
CA GLU A 192 2.95 -18.96 6.22
C GLU A 192 1.90 -20.02 6.00
N GLU A 193 0.91 -19.72 5.12
CA GLU A 193 -0.02 -20.78 4.76
C GLU A 193 0.98 -21.80 4.27
N ASP A 194 1.13 -22.91 5.00
CA ASP A 194 2.16 -23.93 4.77
C ASP A 194 2.26 -24.32 3.29
N ASN A 195 1.35 -23.83 2.51
CA ASN A 195 1.13 -24.05 1.10
C ASN A 195 1.42 -22.84 0.17
N ILE A 196 1.96 -21.70 0.67
CA ILE A 196 2.43 -20.61 -0.17
C ILE A 196 3.89 -20.84 -0.59
N PHE A 197 4.13 -20.76 -1.89
CA PHE A 197 5.44 -20.92 -2.52
C PHE A 197 5.69 -19.83 -3.56
N TYR A 198 6.95 -19.67 -3.94
CA TYR A 198 7.39 -18.73 -4.98
C TYR A 198 8.14 -19.49 -6.07
N THR A 199 7.90 -19.14 -7.33
CA THR A 199 8.61 -19.76 -8.46
C THR A 199 10.04 -19.23 -8.55
N THR A 200 11.04 -20.13 -8.68
CA THR A 200 12.46 -19.77 -8.81
C THR A 200 12.91 -19.58 -10.29
N ALA A 201 12.03 -19.95 -11.24
CA ALA A 201 12.21 -19.78 -12.67
C ALA A 201 10.86 -19.53 -13.35
N ASN A 202 10.87 -19.18 -14.64
CA ASN A 202 9.66 -19.24 -15.46
C ASN A 202 9.20 -20.69 -15.55
N LEU A 203 7.94 -20.96 -15.13
CA LEU A 203 7.49 -22.32 -14.83
C LEU A 203 6.24 -22.68 -15.62
N ASN A 204 6.32 -23.79 -16.35
CA ASN A 204 5.18 -24.29 -17.12
C ASN A 204 4.11 -24.87 -16.20
N ILE A 205 2.87 -24.43 -16.37
CA ILE A 205 1.67 -25.08 -15.83
C ILE A 205 1.23 -26.18 -16.80
N ARG A 206 0.86 -27.36 -16.25
CA ARG A 206 0.41 -28.51 -17.02
C ARG A 206 -0.88 -29.10 -16.44
N TYR A 207 -1.65 -29.80 -17.26
CA TYR A 207 -2.90 -30.47 -16.84
C TYR A 207 -2.69 -31.77 -16.05
N GLY A 208 -1.49 -32.06 -15.61
CA GLY A 208 -1.18 -33.24 -14.81
C GLY A 208 0.27 -33.27 -14.33
N PRO A 209 0.61 -34.18 -13.41
CA PRO A 209 1.88 -34.27 -12.74
C PRO A 209 2.94 -34.95 -13.61
N GLY A 210 3.41 -34.28 -14.66
CA GLY A 210 4.45 -34.82 -15.55
C GLY A 210 4.74 -33.92 -16.73
N ALA A 211 5.96 -33.99 -17.27
CA ALA A 211 6.40 -33.20 -18.42
C ALA A 211 5.68 -33.55 -19.72
N ASN A 212 5.12 -34.75 -19.82
CA ASN A 212 4.32 -35.25 -20.94
C ASN A 212 2.88 -34.76 -20.96
N TYR A 213 2.40 -34.18 -19.85
CA TYR A 213 1.04 -33.60 -19.81
C TYR A 213 0.99 -32.28 -20.60
N ARG A 214 -0.18 -32.02 -21.16
CA ARG A 214 -0.45 -30.84 -21.98
C ARG A 214 -0.11 -29.55 -21.21
N PHE A 215 0.65 -28.68 -21.87
CA PHE A 215 0.93 -27.31 -21.41
C PHE A 215 -0.35 -26.48 -21.33
N VAL A 216 -0.50 -25.70 -20.27
CA VAL A 216 -1.65 -24.80 -20.02
C VAL A 216 -1.23 -23.35 -20.17
N ASN A 217 -0.23 -22.94 -19.39
CA ASN A 217 0.26 -21.57 -19.32
C ASN A 217 1.67 -21.53 -18.70
N LEU A 218 2.27 -20.34 -18.68
CA LEU A 218 3.56 -20.06 -18.06
C LEU A 218 3.37 -19.14 -16.84
N LEU A 219 3.91 -19.52 -15.69
CA LEU A 219 4.12 -18.61 -14.56
C LEU A 219 5.46 -17.90 -14.73
N HIS A 220 5.50 -16.64 -14.41
CA HIS A 220 6.76 -15.88 -14.38
C HIS A 220 7.60 -16.29 -13.15
N LYS A 221 8.92 -16.19 -13.25
CA LYS A 221 9.80 -16.27 -12.08
C LYS A 221 9.36 -15.28 -11.00
N ASP A 222 9.56 -15.62 -9.74
CA ASP A 222 9.17 -14.84 -8.57
C ASP A 222 7.63 -14.62 -8.46
N THR A 223 6.83 -15.55 -8.98
CA THR A 223 5.38 -15.54 -8.79
C THR A 223 5.00 -16.29 -7.52
N GLN A 224 4.20 -15.65 -6.66
CA GLN A 224 3.58 -16.28 -5.51
C GLN A 224 2.44 -17.19 -5.96
N ILE A 225 2.45 -18.43 -5.52
CA ILE A 225 1.37 -19.40 -5.78
C ILE A 225 0.99 -20.16 -4.52
N LYS A 226 -0.28 -20.54 -4.43
CA LYS A 226 -0.77 -21.47 -3.42
C LYS A 226 -0.73 -22.89 -3.95
N ILE A 227 -0.29 -23.84 -3.13
CA ILE A 227 -0.15 -25.25 -3.48
C ILE A 227 -1.12 -26.06 -2.64
N GLU A 228 -1.87 -26.98 -3.27
CA GLU A 228 -2.77 -27.91 -2.58
C GLU A 228 -2.00 -29.14 -2.04
N SER A 229 -1.06 -29.66 -2.81
CA SER A 229 -0.24 -30.82 -2.44
C SER A 229 1.00 -30.94 -3.32
N ILE A 230 2.01 -31.68 -2.83
CA ILE A 230 3.19 -32.05 -3.63
C ILE A 230 3.31 -33.59 -3.63
N THR A 231 3.37 -34.17 -4.81
CA THR A 231 3.50 -35.62 -5.00
C THR A 231 4.44 -35.90 -6.18
N ASN A 232 5.41 -36.80 -6.00
CA ASN A 232 6.33 -37.26 -7.04
C ASN A 232 7.01 -36.11 -7.84
N GLY A 233 7.45 -35.03 -7.16
CA GLY A 233 8.14 -33.91 -7.80
C GLY A 233 7.20 -32.90 -8.50
N TRP A 234 5.88 -33.03 -8.33
CA TRP A 234 4.89 -32.13 -8.90
C TRP A 234 4.01 -31.51 -7.82
N ALA A 235 3.83 -30.22 -7.88
CA ALA A 235 2.93 -29.47 -7.02
C ALA A 235 1.61 -29.21 -7.72
N LYS A 236 0.50 -29.60 -7.08
CA LYS A 236 -0.85 -29.30 -7.50
C LYS A 236 -1.20 -27.89 -7.05
N ILE A 237 -1.60 -27.01 -7.97
CA ILE A 237 -1.90 -25.59 -7.71
C ILE A 237 -3.41 -25.26 -7.81
N ASN A 238 -4.19 -26.15 -8.39
CA ASN A 238 -5.65 -26.17 -8.38
C ASN A 238 -6.15 -27.54 -8.90
N ASP A 239 -7.47 -27.69 -9.07
CA ASP A 239 -8.13 -28.97 -9.45
C ASP A 239 -7.45 -29.72 -10.61
N LYS A 240 -6.87 -29.01 -11.57
CA LYS A 240 -6.38 -29.57 -12.85
C LYS A 240 -4.96 -29.12 -13.23
N GLU A 241 -4.33 -28.25 -12.44
CA GLU A 241 -3.06 -27.63 -12.82
C GLU A 241 -1.94 -28.06 -11.89
N TYR A 242 -0.80 -28.37 -12.50
CA TYR A 242 0.40 -28.85 -11.82
C TYR A 242 1.63 -28.07 -12.32
N VAL A 243 2.60 -27.90 -11.44
CA VAL A 243 3.91 -27.32 -11.72
C VAL A 243 5.01 -28.21 -11.12
N ALA A 244 6.20 -28.19 -11.69
CA ALA A 244 7.33 -28.94 -11.15
C ALA A 244 7.81 -28.34 -9.83
N SER A 245 7.77 -29.12 -8.74
CA SER A 245 8.06 -28.63 -7.39
C SER A 245 9.53 -28.26 -7.17
N ALA A 246 10.46 -28.81 -7.97
CA ALA A 246 11.88 -28.46 -7.93
C ALA A 246 12.17 -26.97 -8.21
N TYR A 247 11.23 -26.25 -8.82
CA TYR A 247 11.33 -24.81 -9.10
C TYR A 247 10.50 -23.95 -8.16
N LEU A 248 10.22 -24.45 -6.96
CA LEU A 248 9.46 -23.77 -5.94
C LEU A 248 10.30 -23.58 -4.67
N THR A 249 10.11 -22.43 -4.00
CA THR A 249 10.76 -22.13 -2.73
C THR A 249 9.75 -21.50 -1.77
N LYS A 250 9.91 -21.74 -0.47
CA LYS A 250 9.21 -20.97 0.59
C LYS A 250 9.86 -19.63 0.86
N THR A 251 11.12 -19.43 0.44
CA THR A 251 11.83 -18.17 0.62
C THR A 251 11.19 -17.08 -0.23
N LYS A 252 10.58 -16.10 0.42
CA LYS A 252 9.94 -14.95 -0.23
C LYS A 252 10.99 -14.09 -0.94
N PRO A 253 10.91 -13.88 -2.26
CA PRO A 253 11.84 -13.01 -2.97
C PRO A 253 11.59 -11.55 -2.60
N LYS A 254 12.61 -10.69 -2.75
CA LYS A 254 12.51 -9.26 -2.45
C LYS A 254 11.38 -8.56 -3.24
N PHE A 255 11.13 -9.02 -4.46
CA PHE A 255 10.02 -8.62 -5.32
C PHE A 255 9.34 -9.88 -5.85
N PHE A 256 8.03 -9.92 -5.88
CA PHE A 256 7.29 -11.07 -6.39
C PHE A 256 5.99 -10.63 -7.07
N TYR A 257 5.50 -11.46 -7.97
CA TYR A 257 4.23 -11.28 -8.65
C TYR A 257 3.15 -12.11 -7.96
N LEU A 258 1.95 -11.54 -7.81
CA LEU A 258 0.79 -12.31 -7.37
C LEU A 258 0.32 -13.21 -8.52
N SER A 259 -0.27 -14.33 -8.19
CA SER A 259 -1.04 -15.14 -9.13
C SER A 259 -2.53 -14.83 -9.00
N LYS A 260 -3.25 -14.92 -10.12
CA LYS A 260 -4.71 -14.82 -10.19
C LYS A 260 -5.27 -15.92 -11.08
N ILE A 261 -6.57 -16.20 -10.94
CA ILE A 261 -7.25 -17.26 -11.71
C ILE A 261 -8.23 -16.64 -12.70
N THR A 262 -8.23 -17.14 -13.93
CA THR A 262 -9.14 -16.66 -14.98
C THR A 262 -10.58 -17.13 -14.74
N THR A 263 -11.53 -16.21 -14.92
CA THR A 263 -12.97 -16.46 -14.70
C THR A 263 -13.76 -16.62 -16.01
N ALA A 264 -13.27 -16.06 -17.13
CA ALA A 264 -13.90 -16.20 -18.43
C ALA A 264 -13.73 -17.62 -19.00
N ALA A 265 -14.69 -18.13 -19.72
CA ALA A 265 -14.61 -19.46 -20.36
C ALA A 265 -13.37 -19.58 -21.26
N LEU A 266 -13.11 -18.58 -22.07
CA LEU A 266 -11.88 -18.38 -22.86
C LEU A 266 -11.51 -16.90 -22.81
N LEU A 267 -10.37 -16.59 -22.19
CA LEU A 267 -9.89 -15.23 -22.04
C LEU A 267 -8.92 -14.86 -23.18
N ASN A 268 -9.26 -13.83 -23.93
CA ASN A 268 -8.40 -13.31 -24.99
C ASN A 268 -7.12 -12.68 -24.41
N VAL A 269 -5.97 -13.08 -24.94
CA VAL A 269 -4.69 -12.45 -24.67
C VAL A 269 -4.39 -11.44 -25.79
N ARG A 270 -3.97 -10.24 -25.40
CA ARG A 270 -3.68 -9.14 -26.34
C ARG A 270 -2.23 -8.70 -26.22
N ASN A 271 -1.69 -8.10 -27.29
CA ASN A 271 -0.31 -7.62 -27.32
C ASN A 271 -0.09 -6.32 -26.53
N LYS A 272 -1.15 -5.55 -26.26
CA LYS A 272 -1.21 -4.34 -25.43
C LYS A 272 -2.63 -4.08 -24.94
N PRO A 273 -2.85 -3.18 -23.97
CA PRO A 273 -4.19 -2.69 -23.63
C PRO A 273 -4.95 -2.25 -24.88
N ASN A 274 -6.19 -2.70 -25.03
CA ASN A 274 -7.05 -2.47 -26.22
C ASN A 274 -6.44 -2.90 -27.59
N GLY A 275 -5.34 -3.65 -27.55
CA GLY A 275 -4.65 -4.08 -28.77
C GLY A 275 -5.25 -5.33 -29.42
N ASN A 276 -4.55 -5.87 -30.42
CA ASN A 276 -4.98 -7.06 -31.13
C ASN A 276 -4.93 -8.31 -30.25
N VAL A 277 -5.88 -9.22 -30.46
CA VAL A 277 -5.83 -10.56 -29.87
C VAL A 277 -4.67 -11.30 -30.48
N ILE A 278 -3.80 -11.88 -29.64
CA ILE A 278 -2.70 -12.74 -30.06
C ILE A 278 -3.12 -14.22 -30.03
N LEU A 279 -2.36 -15.06 -30.70
CA LEU A 279 -2.71 -16.39 -31.20
C LEU A 279 -3.34 -17.41 -30.23
N TYR A 280 -3.45 -17.15 -28.92
CA TYR A 280 -4.06 -18.09 -28.00
C TYR A 280 -5.02 -17.43 -27.02
N LYS A 281 -5.94 -18.24 -26.51
CA LYS A 281 -6.88 -17.87 -25.45
C LYS A 281 -6.58 -18.69 -24.21
N ILE A 282 -6.72 -18.07 -23.06
CA ILE A 282 -6.53 -18.76 -21.77
C ILE A 282 -7.86 -19.34 -21.31
N PRO A 283 -7.93 -20.65 -21.00
CA PRO A 283 -9.14 -21.28 -20.47
C PRO A 283 -9.55 -20.73 -19.11
N LYS A 284 -10.81 -20.93 -18.73
CA LYS A 284 -11.31 -20.66 -17.38
C LYS A 284 -10.55 -21.48 -16.34
N LYS A 285 -10.37 -20.90 -15.15
CA LYS A 285 -9.64 -21.51 -14.02
C LYS A 285 -8.15 -21.74 -14.30
N THR A 286 -7.54 -20.93 -15.17
CA THR A 286 -6.10 -20.96 -15.41
C THR A 286 -5.39 -19.96 -14.52
N THR A 287 -4.34 -20.40 -13.86
CA THR A 287 -3.47 -19.53 -13.04
C THR A 287 -2.56 -18.68 -13.94
N VAL A 288 -2.49 -17.37 -13.65
CA VAL A 288 -1.65 -16.41 -14.36
C VAL A 288 -0.87 -15.54 -13.37
N SER A 289 0.35 -15.13 -13.72
CA SER A 289 1.11 -14.12 -12.98
C SER A 289 0.55 -12.72 -13.25
N VAL A 290 0.49 -11.86 -12.24
CA VAL A 290 0.09 -10.45 -12.37
C VAL A 290 1.34 -9.59 -12.32
N MET A 291 1.83 -9.12 -13.48
CA MET A 291 3.05 -8.33 -13.58
C MET A 291 2.80 -6.83 -13.42
N LYS A 292 1.71 -6.33 -14.02
CA LYS A 292 1.36 -4.91 -14.01
C LYS A 292 -0.14 -4.76 -14.25
N ASN A 293 -0.74 -3.78 -13.57
CA ASN A 293 -2.10 -3.34 -13.86
C ASN A 293 -2.07 -1.94 -14.48
N GLU A 294 -2.82 -1.74 -15.54
CA GLU A 294 -2.94 -0.47 -16.24
C GLU A 294 -4.38 -0.27 -16.69
N ASN A 295 -5.09 0.70 -16.09
CA ASN A 295 -6.53 0.90 -16.24
C ASN A 295 -7.29 -0.42 -15.97
N ASN A 296 -8.05 -0.93 -16.93
CA ASN A 296 -8.81 -2.19 -16.83
C ASN A 296 -8.04 -3.40 -17.38
N TRP A 297 -6.71 -3.30 -17.53
CA TRP A 297 -5.89 -4.33 -18.13
C TRP A 297 -4.81 -4.82 -17.19
N THR A 298 -4.54 -6.13 -17.21
CA THR A 298 -3.48 -6.79 -16.45
C THR A 298 -2.46 -7.38 -17.42
N GLN A 299 -1.20 -7.02 -17.25
CA GLN A 299 -0.10 -7.68 -17.92
C GLN A 299 0.23 -9.00 -17.19
N ILE A 300 0.16 -10.10 -17.92
CA ILE A 300 0.40 -11.46 -17.39
C ILE A 300 1.74 -12.06 -17.85
N TYR A 301 2.35 -11.47 -18.86
CA TYR A 301 3.68 -11.79 -19.40
C TYR A 301 4.14 -10.64 -20.31
N ASN A 302 5.42 -10.64 -20.75
CA ASN A 302 5.94 -9.62 -21.69
C ASN A 302 5.03 -9.45 -22.90
N ASN A 303 4.52 -8.24 -23.10
CA ASN A 303 3.58 -7.88 -24.17
C ASN A 303 2.32 -8.78 -24.25
N ARG A 304 1.88 -9.33 -23.11
CA ARG A 304 0.67 -10.14 -23.03
C ARG A 304 -0.26 -9.59 -21.99
N TRP A 305 -1.42 -9.13 -22.42
CA TRP A 305 -2.40 -8.43 -21.62
C TRP A 305 -3.74 -9.12 -21.68
N VAL A 306 -4.43 -9.13 -20.55
CA VAL A 306 -5.79 -9.60 -20.41
C VAL A 306 -6.65 -8.55 -19.73
N TYR A 307 -7.96 -8.60 -19.95
CA TYR A 307 -8.87 -7.66 -19.30
C TYR A 307 -9.04 -8.05 -17.81
N SER A 308 -8.69 -7.14 -16.90
CA SER A 308 -8.59 -7.39 -15.45
C SER A 308 -9.89 -7.91 -14.80
N LYS A 309 -11.03 -7.51 -15.33
CA LYS A 309 -12.38 -7.97 -14.91
C LYS A 309 -12.52 -9.51 -14.88
N TYR A 310 -11.72 -10.23 -15.67
CA TYR A 310 -11.78 -11.69 -15.77
C TYR A 310 -10.70 -12.40 -14.95
N LEU A 311 -10.13 -11.72 -13.97
CA LEU A 311 -9.15 -12.26 -13.02
C LEU A 311 -9.66 -12.13 -11.58
N ASN A 312 -9.61 -13.24 -10.83
CA ASN A 312 -9.85 -13.30 -9.39
C ASN A 312 -8.55 -13.51 -8.63
#